data_1eb358561d67f3201537b0c9f4bebbab
#
_entry.id   1eb358561d67f3201537b0c9f4bebbab
#
_cell.length_a   1.000
_cell.length_b   1.000
_cell.length_c   1.000
_cell.angle_alpha   90.00
_cell.angle_beta   90.00
_cell.angle_gamma   90.00
#
_symmetry.space_group_name_H-M   'P 1'
#
loop_
_entity.id
_entity.type
_entity.pdbx_description
1 polymer ?
#
loop_
_entity_poly.entity_id
_entity_poly.type
_entity_poly.pdbx_seq_one_letter_code
_entity_poly.pdbx_strand_id
1 'polypeptide(L)'
;MVEYKFTAQKLNGQTITGTVTANSAAEGKKKIQKLAEKNKLKLSEVQKKSTYLYRIRKGKDKPLRGEQKAFSKKEVEEALARLGYKVLSINRKLIERQAKPPHSEIVTYVKISAELLEQKLNFGEILTLLINDTQNATLRNTLKEISNDLRKGADSEATFLKYQHVFGKFTAYMLGLASKSGNMTEIYRATAKFLERQQEFKKSLRSALITPMVTLFVLFVAVLFYVGYIFPETAKLFVRFGIELPPMTAFTLAVSDFLIANPIPIAVVILLPPILLFQFSKTQKGRYLFDQYILKIPILGPLVHKTLIEVFCRVFYTLYHGSAESIEPIRIAAEATGNTYFEDRIKNVAIPLMLKKGVGVTDAFAASGVFTETAISRIHSGEESGTIKSTALQLANYYESETVYRLKNLIEIIQVVIAMIIMVIMIALTLVSAETATVRPKQPGVN
;
A
#
# COMPACT_ATOMS: atom_id res chain seq x y z
N MET A 1 0.52 -13.43 -13.90
CA MET A 1 0.74 -13.81 -15.31
C MET A 1 -0.57 -14.24 -15.93
N VAL A 2 -0.82 -13.90 -17.19
CA VAL A 2 -2.05 -14.25 -17.90
C VAL A 2 -1.69 -15.27 -19.00
N GLU A 3 -2.52 -16.31 -19.13
CA GLU A 3 -2.37 -17.30 -20.20
C GLU A 3 -3.09 -16.85 -21.47
N TYR A 4 -2.43 -17.02 -22.59
CA TYR A 4 -2.96 -16.78 -23.94
C TYR A 4 -2.90 -18.08 -24.73
N LYS A 5 -4.01 -18.48 -25.35
CA LYS A 5 -4.11 -19.59 -26.29
C LYS A 5 -4.04 -19.01 -27.69
N PHE A 6 -3.20 -19.55 -28.51
CA PHE A 6 -3.16 -19.20 -29.92
C PHE A 6 -3.47 -20.42 -30.81
N THR A 7 -4.12 -20.15 -31.89
CA THR A 7 -4.38 -21.12 -32.97
C THR A 7 -3.63 -20.64 -34.21
N ALA A 8 -2.84 -21.50 -34.80
CA ALA A 8 -2.04 -21.19 -35.97
C ALA A 8 -2.07 -22.35 -36.97
N GLN A 9 -1.88 -22.08 -38.27
CA GLN A 9 -1.78 -23.07 -39.32
C GLN A 9 -0.32 -23.19 -39.78
N LYS A 10 0.14 -24.42 -39.95
CA LYS A 10 1.39 -24.73 -40.64
C LYS A 10 1.23 -24.57 -42.16
N LEU A 11 2.34 -24.46 -42.88
CA LEU A 11 2.36 -24.41 -44.35
C LEU A 11 1.68 -25.61 -45.01
N ASN A 12 1.59 -26.75 -44.34
CA ASN A 12 0.89 -27.96 -44.80
C ASN A 12 -0.63 -27.98 -44.47
N GLY A 13 -1.21 -26.87 -44.02
CA GLY A 13 -2.64 -26.76 -43.66
C GLY A 13 -3.02 -27.29 -42.29
N GLN A 14 -2.11 -27.91 -41.53
CA GLN A 14 -2.37 -28.48 -40.23
C GLN A 14 -2.53 -27.39 -39.15
N THR A 15 -3.63 -27.42 -38.39
CA THR A 15 -3.90 -26.48 -37.31
C THR A 15 -3.18 -26.91 -36.04
N ILE A 16 -2.45 -25.98 -35.43
CA ILE A 16 -1.77 -26.17 -34.14
C ILE A 16 -2.33 -25.19 -33.14
N THR A 17 -2.53 -25.66 -31.93
CA THR A 17 -2.88 -24.82 -30.78
C THR A 17 -1.76 -24.87 -29.75
N GLY A 18 -1.43 -23.69 -29.16
CA GLY A 18 -0.43 -23.58 -28.11
C GLY A 18 -0.85 -22.55 -27.07
N THR A 19 -0.21 -22.60 -25.90
CA THR A 19 -0.44 -21.63 -24.82
C THR A 19 0.85 -20.90 -24.46
N VAL A 20 0.75 -19.60 -24.18
CA VAL A 20 1.87 -18.74 -23.78
C VAL A 20 1.45 -17.92 -22.56
N THR A 21 2.33 -17.81 -21.58
CA THR A 21 2.13 -16.96 -20.41
C THR A 21 2.85 -15.63 -20.56
N ALA A 22 2.16 -14.52 -20.19
CA ALA A 22 2.72 -13.18 -20.26
C ALA A 22 2.14 -12.28 -19.13
N ASN A 23 2.86 -11.21 -18.80
CA ASN A 23 2.42 -10.26 -17.78
C ASN A 23 1.47 -9.18 -18.33
N SER A 24 1.53 -8.92 -19.63
CA SER A 24 0.66 -7.96 -20.32
C SER A 24 0.17 -8.49 -21.66
N ALA A 25 -0.91 -7.90 -22.19
CA ALA A 25 -1.45 -8.26 -23.50
C ALA A 25 -0.46 -7.97 -24.64
N ALA A 26 0.30 -6.88 -24.53
CA ALA A 26 1.33 -6.53 -25.50
C ALA A 26 2.49 -7.54 -25.51
N GLU A 27 2.95 -7.96 -24.33
CA GLU A 27 3.99 -8.98 -24.17
C GLU A 27 3.51 -10.34 -24.70
N GLY A 28 2.26 -10.73 -24.39
CA GLY A 28 1.67 -11.97 -24.88
C GLY A 28 1.59 -12.03 -26.39
N LYS A 29 1.11 -10.98 -27.03
CA LYS A 29 1.08 -10.86 -28.49
C LYS A 29 2.48 -10.94 -29.10
N LYS A 30 3.45 -10.20 -28.52
CA LYS A 30 4.85 -10.19 -29.00
C LYS A 30 5.52 -11.56 -28.87
N LYS A 31 5.29 -12.29 -27.78
CA LYS A 31 5.80 -13.67 -27.60
C LYS A 31 5.19 -14.64 -28.62
N ILE A 32 3.87 -14.58 -28.83
CA ILE A 32 3.15 -15.41 -29.78
C ILE A 32 3.63 -15.11 -31.22
N GLN A 33 3.82 -13.84 -31.55
CA GLN A 33 4.28 -13.41 -32.85
C GLN A 33 5.69 -13.90 -33.13
N LYS A 34 6.63 -13.80 -32.18
CA LYS A 34 7.98 -14.37 -32.31
C LYS A 34 7.98 -15.89 -32.46
N LEU A 35 7.08 -16.61 -31.75
CA LEU A 35 6.94 -18.05 -31.88
C LEU A 35 6.38 -18.43 -33.25
N ALA A 36 5.43 -17.66 -33.76
CA ALA A 36 4.84 -17.87 -35.10
C ALA A 36 5.88 -17.65 -36.21
N GLU A 37 6.65 -16.56 -36.14
CA GLU A 37 7.73 -16.25 -37.07
C GLU A 37 8.81 -17.32 -37.04
N LYS A 38 9.30 -17.73 -35.87
CA LYS A 38 10.33 -18.75 -35.70
C LYS A 38 9.92 -20.11 -36.33
N ASN A 39 8.63 -20.46 -36.21
CA ASN A 39 8.11 -21.76 -36.68
C ASN A 39 7.36 -21.66 -38.02
N LYS A 40 7.43 -20.53 -38.75
CA LYS A 40 6.74 -20.27 -40.01
C LYS A 40 5.24 -20.61 -39.96
N LEU A 41 4.57 -20.15 -38.86
CA LEU A 41 3.15 -20.39 -38.60
C LEU A 41 2.30 -19.17 -38.97
N LYS A 42 1.17 -19.39 -39.65
CA LYS A 42 0.17 -18.35 -39.87
C LYS A 42 -0.80 -18.30 -38.69
N LEU A 43 -0.74 -17.24 -37.92
CA LEU A 43 -1.66 -17.06 -36.78
C LEU A 43 -3.08 -16.85 -37.27
N SER A 44 -4.03 -17.64 -36.74
CA SER A 44 -5.46 -17.53 -37.01
C SER A 44 -6.21 -16.81 -35.89
N GLU A 45 -5.95 -17.15 -34.62
CA GLU A 45 -6.64 -16.57 -33.48
C GLU A 45 -5.75 -16.55 -32.24
N VAL A 46 -5.94 -15.50 -31.41
CA VAL A 46 -5.30 -15.38 -30.10
C VAL A 46 -6.36 -15.05 -29.04
N GLN A 47 -6.56 -15.96 -28.10
CA GLN A 47 -7.55 -15.85 -27.03
C GLN A 47 -6.87 -15.67 -25.70
N LYS A 48 -7.32 -14.69 -24.91
CA LYS A 48 -6.89 -14.47 -23.53
C LYS A 48 -7.74 -15.32 -22.59
N LYS A 49 -7.11 -16.09 -21.68
CA LYS A 49 -7.83 -16.78 -20.60
C LYS A 49 -8.53 -15.76 -19.72
N SER A 50 -9.84 -15.84 -19.63
CA SER A 50 -10.70 -14.89 -18.91
C SER A 50 -11.63 -15.65 -17.96
N THR A 51 -12.09 -14.98 -16.90
CA THR A 51 -13.05 -15.57 -15.97
C THR A 51 -14.46 -15.38 -16.53
N TYR A 52 -15.22 -16.46 -16.58
CA TYR A 52 -16.61 -16.49 -16.97
C TYR A 52 -17.47 -16.79 -15.76
N LEU A 53 -18.49 -15.97 -15.58
CA LEU A 53 -19.55 -16.17 -14.60
C LEU A 53 -20.63 -17.00 -15.26
N TYR A 54 -20.98 -18.14 -14.68
CA TYR A 54 -22.03 -18.99 -15.21
C TYR A 54 -23.16 -19.20 -14.22
N ARG A 55 -24.33 -19.41 -14.76
CA ARG A 55 -25.54 -19.82 -14.03
C ARG A 55 -26.06 -21.10 -14.67
N ILE A 56 -26.14 -22.15 -13.86
CA ILE A 56 -26.46 -23.50 -14.30
C ILE A 56 -27.58 -24.10 -13.48
N ARG A 57 -28.24 -25.12 -14.01
CA ARG A 57 -29.28 -25.90 -13.30
C ARG A 57 -29.09 -27.38 -13.59
N LYS A 58 -29.29 -28.22 -12.59
CA LYS A 58 -29.37 -29.66 -12.76
C LYS A 58 -30.79 -30.10 -12.47
N GLY A 59 -31.50 -30.62 -13.48
CA GLY A 59 -32.89 -31.03 -13.34
C GLY A 59 -33.83 -29.89 -12.86
N LYS A 60 -34.59 -30.14 -11.79
CA LYS A 60 -35.52 -29.18 -11.16
C LYS A 60 -34.92 -28.37 -10.01
N ASP A 61 -33.63 -28.53 -9.73
CA ASP A 61 -32.95 -27.87 -8.61
C ASP A 61 -32.85 -26.35 -8.78
N LYS A 62 -32.59 -25.65 -7.66
CA LYS A 62 -32.32 -24.19 -7.70
C LYS A 62 -31.10 -23.88 -8.53
N PRO A 63 -31.11 -22.77 -9.31
CA PRO A 63 -29.96 -22.40 -10.13
C PRO A 63 -28.70 -22.16 -9.29
N LEU A 64 -27.62 -22.82 -9.66
CA LEU A 64 -26.27 -22.62 -9.09
C LEU A 64 -25.50 -21.57 -9.88
N ARG A 65 -24.75 -20.74 -9.20
CA ARG A 65 -23.83 -19.76 -9.80
C ARG A 65 -22.39 -20.17 -9.52
N GLY A 66 -21.52 -19.97 -10.49
CA GLY A 66 -20.10 -20.25 -10.33
C GLY A 66 -19.27 -19.41 -11.26
N GLU A 67 -17.95 -19.53 -11.09
CA GLU A 67 -16.94 -18.87 -11.93
C GLU A 67 -15.99 -19.93 -12.47
N GLN A 68 -15.63 -19.81 -13.76
CA GLN A 68 -14.63 -20.68 -14.39
C GLN A 68 -13.70 -19.86 -15.28
N LYS A 69 -12.39 -20.14 -15.20
CA LYS A 69 -11.40 -19.56 -16.10
C LYS A 69 -11.33 -20.42 -17.38
N ALA A 70 -11.57 -19.79 -18.52
CA ALA A 70 -11.52 -20.43 -19.84
C ALA A 70 -11.07 -19.45 -20.92
N PHE A 71 -10.71 -19.97 -22.09
CA PHE A 71 -10.30 -19.13 -23.22
C PHE A 71 -11.51 -18.63 -24.01
N SER A 72 -12.62 -19.37 -24.01
CA SER A 72 -13.85 -18.99 -24.70
C SER A 72 -15.12 -19.34 -23.90
N LYS A 73 -16.23 -18.67 -24.26
CA LYS A 73 -17.55 -18.97 -23.71
C LYS A 73 -17.97 -20.42 -24.06
N LYS A 74 -17.64 -20.87 -25.28
CA LYS A 74 -17.95 -22.23 -25.75
C LYS A 74 -17.26 -23.30 -24.89
N GLU A 75 -16.00 -23.08 -24.51
CA GLU A 75 -15.25 -24.01 -23.67
C GLU A 75 -15.92 -24.22 -22.29
N VAL A 76 -16.47 -23.16 -21.69
CA VAL A 76 -17.22 -23.24 -20.43
C VAL A 76 -18.54 -23.97 -20.65
N GLU A 77 -19.24 -23.68 -21.72
CA GLU A 77 -20.54 -24.29 -22.05
C GLU A 77 -20.39 -25.79 -22.29
N GLU A 78 -19.40 -26.22 -23.08
CA GLU A 78 -19.11 -27.62 -23.32
C GLU A 78 -18.68 -28.37 -22.06
N ALA A 79 -17.83 -27.74 -21.23
CA ALA A 79 -17.40 -28.36 -19.98
C ALA A 79 -18.58 -28.57 -19.00
N LEU A 80 -19.47 -27.60 -18.88
CA LEU A 80 -20.67 -27.70 -18.03
C LEU A 80 -21.72 -28.68 -18.59
N ALA A 81 -21.87 -28.72 -19.90
CA ALA A 81 -22.76 -29.66 -20.59
C ALA A 81 -22.30 -31.12 -20.37
N ARG A 82 -20.97 -31.39 -20.46
CA ARG A 82 -20.40 -32.73 -20.17
C ARG A 82 -20.64 -33.18 -18.74
N LEU A 83 -20.77 -32.23 -17.79
CA LEU A 83 -21.12 -32.52 -16.38
C LEU A 83 -22.64 -32.68 -16.15
N GLY A 84 -23.45 -32.63 -17.21
CA GLY A 84 -24.90 -32.81 -17.16
C GLY A 84 -25.67 -31.59 -16.64
N TYR A 85 -25.06 -30.40 -16.66
CA TYR A 85 -25.74 -29.17 -16.27
C TYR A 85 -26.34 -28.43 -17.47
N LYS A 86 -27.60 -27.95 -17.30
CA LYS A 86 -28.18 -27.01 -18.26
C LYS A 86 -27.68 -25.59 -17.97
N VAL A 87 -27.03 -25.02 -18.94
CA VAL A 87 -26.48 -23.64 -18.86
C VAL A 87 -27.62 -22.65 -19.07
N LEU A 88 -27.82 -21.74 -18.10
CA LEU A 88 -28.83 -20.68 -18.16
C LEU A 88 -28.21 -19.35 -18.66
N SER A 89 -27.00 -19.04 -18.24
CA SER A 89 -26.27 -17.86 -18.72
C SER A 89 -24.78 -18.03 -18.50
N ILE A 90 -23.98 -17.49 -19.45
CA ILE A 90 -22.53 -17.37 -19.32
C ILE A 90 -22.16 -15.95 -19.76
N ASN A 91 -21.57 -15.19 -18.84
CA ASN A 91 -21.10 -13.85 -19.09
C ASN A 91 -19.60 -13.73 -18.77
N ARG A 92 -18.85 -13.04 -19.61
CA ARG A 92 -17.45 -12.75 -19.32
C ARG A 92 -17.37 -11.71 -18.19
N LYS A 93 -16.58 -11.96 -17.17
CA LYS A 93 -16.29 -10.99 -16.10
C LYS A 93 -15.42 -9.87 -16.67
N LEU A 94 -16.04 -8.72 -16.98
CA LEU A 94 -15.39 -7.60 -17.66
C LEU A 94 -14.31 -6.92 -16.79
N ILE A 95 -14.47 -6.96 -15.47
CA ILE A 95 -13.54 -6.36 -14.52
C ILE A 95 -12.89 -7.48 -13.71
N GLU A 96 -11.76 -7.97 -14.18
CA GLU A 96 -10.86 -8.85 -13.41
C GLU A 96 -9.92 -8.04 -12.50
N ARG A 97 -10.39 -6.96 -11.90
CA ARG A 97 -9.65 -6.35 -10.81
C ARG A 97 -9.71 -7.33 -9.63
N GLN A 98 -8.71 -8.17 -9.52
CA GLN A 98 -8.38 -8.80 -8.25
C GLN A 98 -7.97 -7.65 -7.32
N ALA A 99 -8.93 -7.10 -6.60
CA ALA A 99 -8.64 -6.14 -5.55
C ALA A 99 -7.69 -6.84 -4.57
N LYS A 100 -6.57 -6.18 -4.25
CA LYS A 100 -5.67 -6.72 -3.22
C LYS A 100 -6.49 -6.98 -1.96
N PRO A 101 -6.30 -8.13 -1.31
CA PRO A 101 -6.98 -8.37 -0.04
C PRO A 101 -6.59 -7.28 0.97
N PRO A 102 -7.48 -6.90 1.87
CA PRO A 102 -7.13 -6.02 2.99
C PRO A 102 -5.93 -6.58 3.74
N HIS A 103 -5.03 -5.72 4.18
CA HIS A 103 -3.84 -6.14 4.93
C HIS A 103 -4.21 -6.94 6.19
N SER A 104 -5.32 -6.58 6.84
CA SER A 104 -5.86 -7.31 7.99
C SER A 104 -6.15 -8.79 7.72
N GLU A 105 -6.65 -9.13 6.54
CA GLU A 105 -6.91 -10.54 6.20
C GLU A 105 -5.61 -11.35 5.99
N ILE A 106 -4.57 -10.71 5.46
CA ILE A 106 -3.26 -11.33 5.35
C ILE A 106 -2.67 -11.56 6.74
N VAL A 107 -2.78 -10.57 7.63
CA VAL A 107 -2.34 -10.70 9.03
C VAL A 107 -3.07 -11.84 9.72
N THR A 108 -4.39 -11.89 9.61
CA THR A 108 -5.22 -12.96 10.18
C THR A 108 -4.82 -14.33 9.65
N TYR A 109 -4.63 -14.47 8.33
CA TYR A 109 -4.18 -15.70 7.71
C TYR A 109 -2.84 -16.19 8.30
N VAL A 110 -1.83 -15.31 8.35
CA VAL A 110 -0.49 -15.67 8.85
C VAL A 110 -0.54 -16.00 10.34
N LYS A 111 -1.31 -15.24 11.13
CA LYS A 111 -1.49 -15.46 12.57
C LYS A 111 -2.12 -16.80 12.86
N ILE A 112 -3.29 -17.08 12.28
CA ILE A 112 -3.97 -18.38 12.49
C ILE A 112 -3.10 -19.53 11.98
N SER A 113 -2.38 -19.35 10.85
CA SER A 113 -1.43 -20.36 10.40
C SER A 113 -0.33 -20.62 11.44
N ALA A 114 0.23 -19.58 12.08
CA ALA A 114 1.22 -19.74 13.13
C ALA A 114 0.66 -20.49 14.35
N GLU A 115 -0.54 -20.13 14.80
CA GLU A 115 -1.24 -20.77 15.94
C GLU A 115 -1.50 -22.26 15.67
N LEU A 116 -1.96 -22.61 14.46
CA LEU A 116 -2.23 -23.99 14.07
C LEU A 116 -0.94 -24.81 13.89
N LEU A 117 0.15 -24.18 13.41
CA LEU A 117 1.47 -24.81 13.36
C LEU A 117 2.03 -25.10 14.75
N GLU A 118 1.77 -24.24 15.75
CA GLU A 118 2.13 -24.48 17.16
C GLU A 118 1.40 -25.71 17.73
N GLN A 119 0.16 -25.92 17.29
CA GLN A 119 -0.62 -27.11 17.61
C GLN A 119 -0.19 -28.37 16.84
N LYS A 120 0.91 -28.26 16.04
CA LYS A 120 1.49 -29.35 15.25
C LYS A 120 0.57 -29.89 14.14
N LEU A 121 -0.40 -29.07 13.67
CA LEU A 121 -1.19 -29.44 12.51
C LEU A 121 -0.33 -29.44 11.24
N ASN A 122 -0.66 -30.36 10.33
CA ASN A 122 0.02 -30.43 9.03
C ASN A 122 -0.30 -29.17 8.18
N PHE A 123 0.71 -28.60 7.54
CA PHE A 123 0.55 -27.37 6.76
C PHE A 123 -0.48 -27.50 5.62
N GLY A 124 -0.58 -28.66 4.99
CA GLY A 124 -1.60 -28.93 3.97
C GLY A 124 -3.04 -28.90 4.51
N GLU A 125 -3.23 -29.35 5.75
CA GLU A 125 -4.52 -29.27 6.45
C GLU A 125 -4.83 -27.82 6.83
N ILE A 126 -3.84 -27.10 7.36
CA ILE A 126 -3.97 -25.66 7.68
C ILE A 126 -4.40 -24.88 6.45
N LEU A 127 -3.75 -25.08 5.28
CA LEU A 127 -4.14 -24.43 4.04
C LEU A 127 -5.59 -24.76 3.66
N THR A 128 -6.02 -26.02 3.82
CA THR A 128 -7.37 -26.45 3.47
C THR A 128 -8.42 -25.79 4.38
N LEU A 129 -8.16 -25.73 5.68
CA LEU A 129 -9.02 -25.05 6.66
C LEU A 129 -9.13 -23.56 6.34
N LEU A 130 -8.01 -22.87 6.14
CA LEU A 130 -8.00 -21.44 5.91
C LEU A 130 -8.55 -21.03 4.54
N ILE A 131 -8.46 -21.88 3.53
CA ILE A 131 -9.12 -21.67 2.23
C ILE A 131 -10.65 -21.62 2.41
N ASN A 132 -11.19 -22.49 3.25
CA ASN A 132 -12.62 -22.57 3.49
C ASN A 132 -13.15 -21.41 4.34
N ASP A 133 -12.36 -20.93 5.29
CA ASP A 133 -12.70 -19.84 6.20
C ASP A 133 -12.46 -18.44 5.58
N THR A 134 -11.55 -18.30 4.62
CA THR A 134 -11.21 -17.01 4.01
C THR A 134 -12.39 -16.43 3.23
N GLN A 135 -12.88 -15.25 3.64
CA GLN A 135 -14.00 -14.57 2.97
C GLN A 135 -13.57 -13.86 1.69
N ASN A 136 -12.39 -13.26 1.68
CA ASN A 136 -11.89 -12.54 0.51
C ASN A 136 -11.58 -13.48 -0.66
N ALA A 137 -12.27 -13.28 -1.77
CA ALA A 137 -12.13 -14.14 -2.95
C ALA A 137 -10.72 -14.16 -3.54
N THR A 138 -10.00 -13.02 -3.51
CA THR A 138 -8.63 -12.93 -4.03
C THR A 138 -7.67 -13.75 -3.17
N LEU A 139 -7.72 -13.59 -1.84
CA LEU A 139 -6.88 -14.36 -0.93
C LEU A 139 -7.21 -15.85 -1.00
N ARG A 140 -8.49 -16.21 -0.95
CA ARG A 140 -8.95 -17.60 -1.07
C ARG A 140 -8.46 -18.28 -2.35
N ASN A 141 -8.58 -17.61 -3.49
CA ASN A 141 -8.12 -18.15 -4.77
C ASN A 141 -6.59 -18.29 -4.80
N THR A 142 -5.87 -17.31 -4.25
CA THR A 142 -4.41 -17.37 -4.13
C THR A 142 -3.97 -18.55 -3.27
N LEU A 143 -4.60 -18.76 -2.12
CA LEU A 143 -4.32 -19.91 -1.24
C LEU A 143 -4.63 -21.24 -1.91
N LYS A 144 -5.72 -21.34 -2.70
CA LYS A 144 -6.02 -22.53 -3.51
C LYS A 144 -4.95 -22.83 -4.54
N GLU A 145 -4.48 -21.79 -5.24
CA GLU A 145 -3.42 -21.94 -6.25
C GLU A 145 -2.10 -22.35 -5.59
N ILE A 146 -1.73 -21.76 -4.44
CA ILE A 146 -0.56 -22.16 -3.64
C ILE A 146 -0.69 -23.62 -3.16
N SER A 147 -1.82 -24.00 -2.59
CA SER A 147 -2.07 -25.38 -2.15
C SER A 147 -1.91 -26.38 -3.31
N ASN A 148 -2.43 -26.05 -4.49
CA ASN A 148 -2.30 -26.90 -5.66
C ASN A 148 -0.86 -27.00 -6.18
N ASP A 149 -0.11 -25.88 -6.20
CA ASP A 149 1.27 -25.85 -6.64
C ASP A 149 2.16 -26.67 -5.67
N LEU A 150 1.98 -26.52 -4.35
CA LEU A 150 2.69 -27.28 -3.32
C LEU A 150 2.37 -28.79 -3.37
N ARG A 151 1.10 -29.17 -3.57
CA ARG A 151 0.70 -30.58 -3.74
C ARG A 151 1.33 -31.24 -4.98
N LYS A 152 1.68 -30.46 -6.00
CA LYS A 152 2.42 -30.92 -7.17
C LYS A 152 3.94 -31.00 -6.97
N GLY A 153 4.43 -30.72 -5.78
CA GLY A 153 5.85 -30.74 -5.43
C GLY A 153 6.61 -29.49 -5.86
N ALA A 154 5.90 -28.38 -6.19
CA ALA A 154 6.59 -27.13 -6.52
C ALA A 154 7.35 -26.57 -5.32
N ASP A 155 8.50 -25.93 -5.58
CA ASP A 155 9.28 -25.25 -4.53
C ASP A 155 8.45 -24.18 -3.83
N SER A 156 8.44 -24.22 -2.49
CA SER A 156 7.62 -23.35 -1.65
C SER A 156 7.97 -21.87 -1.82
N GLU A 157 9.28 -21.56 -1.83
CA GLU A 157 9.74 -20.17 -1.97
C GLU A 157 9.31 -19.58 -3.32
N ALA A 158 9.57 -20.28 -4.41
CA ALA A 158 9.15 -19.87 -5.74
C ALA A 158 7.61 -19.74 -5.84
N THR A 159 6.87 -20.66 -5.18
CA THR A 159 5.40 -20.63 -5.15
C THR A 159 4.88 -19.39 -4.44
N PHE A 160 5.34 -19.08 -3.23
CA PHE A 160 4.87 -17.90 -2.50
C PHE A 160 5.33 -16.60 -3.17
N LEU A 161 6.56 -16.51 -3.69
CA LEU A 161 7.07 -15.34 -4.41
C LEU A 161 6.26 -15.02 -5.68
N LYS A 162 5.70 -16.01 -6.36
CA LYS A 162 4.76 -15.82 -7.49
C LYS A 162 3.58 -14.94 -7.08
N TYR A 163 3.15 -15.02 -5.82
CA TYR A 163 2.04 -14.26 -5.26
C TYR A 163 2.46 -13.07 -4.38
N GLN A 164 3.70 -12.57 -4.52
CA GLN A 164 4.18 -11.39 -3.80
C GLN A 164 3.32 -10.13 -4.00
N HIS A 165 2.56 -10.06 -5.09
CA HIS A 165 1.63 -8.96 -5.33
C HIS A 165 0.40 -8.97 -4.41
N VAL A 166 0.07 -10.14 -3.83
CA VAL A 166 -1.00 -10.33 -2.84
C VAL A 166 -0.47 -10.13 -1.44
N PHE A 167 0.55 -10.88 -1.04
CA PHE A 167 1.09 -10.89 0.32
C PHE A 167 2.06 -9.74 0.63
N GLY A 168 2.65 -9.12 -0.39
CA GLY A 168 3.84 -8.29 -0.26
C GLY A 168 5.13 -9.12 -0.35
N LYS A 169 6.25 -8.49 -0.77
CA LYS A 169 7.51 -9.20 -1.00
C LYS A 169 8.02 -9.92 0.25
N PHE A 170 8.11 -9.20 1.38
CA PHE A 170 8.60 -9.73 2.65
C PHE A 170 7.77 -10.94 3.11
N THR A 171 6.45 -10.78 3.22
CA THR A 171 5.57 -11.86 3.68
C THR A 171 5.67 -13.09 2.77
N ALA A 172 5.62 -12.88 1.45
CA ALA A 172 5.75 -13.99 0.49
C ALA A 172 7.08 -14.73 0.63
N TYR A 173 8.19 -14.01 0.83
CA TYR A 173 9.49 -14.60 1.05
C TYR A 173 9.52 -15.41 2.35
N MET A 174 9.07 -14.81 3.47
CA MET A 174 9.07 -15.48 4.78
C MET A 174 8.23 -16.76 4.76
N LEU A 175 7.02 -16.72 4.20
CA LEU A 175 6.15 -17.89 4.09
C LEU A 175 6.75 -18.98 3.19
N GLY A 176 7.44 -18.57 2.12
CA GLY A 176 8.14 -19.48 1.24
C GLY A 176 9.35 -20.14 1.91
N LEU A 177 10.16 -19.36 2.62
CA LEU A 177 11.34 -19.83 3.34
C LEU A 177 10.99 -20.79 4.49
N ALA A 178 9.84 -20.57 5.13
CA ALA A 178 9.40 -21.37 6.28
C ALA A 178 9.41 -22.89 6.00
N SER A 179 9.02 -23.29 4.80
CA SER A 179 9.01 -24.70 4.39
C SER A 179 10.42 -25.30 4.21
N LYS A 180 11.42 -24.46 3.88
CA LYS A 180 12.80 -24.92 3.65
C LYS A 180 13.63 -24.96 4.92
N SER A 181 13.33 -24.09 5.86
CA SER A 181 14.15 -23.91 7.08
C SER A 181 14.00 -25.02 8.11
N GLY A 182 13.03 -25.92 7.97
CA GLY A 182 12.70 -26.92 9.01
C GLY A 182 12.04 -26.33 10.27
N ASN A 183 11.96 -24.99 10.39
CA ASN A 183 11.39 -24.29 11.54
C ASN A 183 10.21 -23.40 11.13
N MET A 184 9.23 -24.04 10.48
CA MET A 184 8.06 -23.34 9.94
C MET A 184 7.31 -22.55 11.01
N THR A 185 7.10 -23.13 12.18
CA THR A 185 6.36 -22.52 13.29
C THR A 185 6.99 -21.19 13.73
N GLU A 186 8.32 -21.16 13.93
CA GLU A 186 9.01 -19.94 14.37
C GLU A 186 8.93 -18.84 13.33
N ILE A 187 9.12 -19.18 12.04
CA ILE A 187 9.08 -18.19 10.96
C ILE A 187 7.66 -17.63 10.77
N TYR A 188 6.64 -18.49 10.83
CA TYR A 188 5.24 -18.01 10.77
C TYR A 188 4.88 -17.12 11.97
N ARG A 189 5.31 -17.51 13.19
CA ARG A 189 5.11 -16.69 14.39
C ARG A 189 5.81 -15.33 14.29
N ALA A 190 7.08 -15.32 13.88
CA ALA A 190 7.84 -14.07 13.69
C ALA A 190 7.20 -13.17 12.63
N THR A 191 6.73 -13.76 11.52
CA THR A 191 6.05 -13.06 10.44
C THR A 191 4.70 -12.49 10.91
N ALA A 192 3.90 -13.28 11.66
CA ALA A 192 2.64 -12.84 12.23
C ALA A 192 2.85 -11.63 13.17
N LYS A 193 3.79 -11.75 14.13
CA LYS A 193 4.12 -10.68 15.07
C LYS A 193 4.56 -9.39 14.36
N PHE A 194 5.37 -9.51 13.30
CA PHE A 194 5.77 -8.37 12.48
C PHE A 194 4.57 -7.71 11.79
N LEU A 195 3.70 -8.51 11.15
CA LEU A 195 2.54 -7.99 10.43
C LEU A 195 1.50 -7.37 11.37
N GLU A 196 1.21 -7.99 12.52
CA GLU A 196 0.34 -7.45 13.57
C GLU A 196 0.83 -6.08 14.01
N ARG A 197 2.12 -5.98 14.31
CA ARG A 197 2.72 -4.73 14.73
C ARG A 197 2.64 -3.64 13.68
N GLN A 198 2.93 -3.98 12.42
CA GLN A 198 2.77 -3.03 11.31
C GLN A 198 1.32 -2.56 11.18
N GLN A 199 0.35 -3.46 11.41
CA GLN A 199 -1.06 -3.13 11.41
C GLN A 199 -1.45 -2.23 12.59
N GLU A 200 -0.99 -2.54 13.79
CA GLU A 200 -1.22 -1.73 14.99
C GLU A 200 -0.65 -0.31 14.86
N PHE A 201 0.57 -0.18 14.36
CA PHE A 201 1.17 1.12 14.09
C PHE A 201 0.33 1.94 13.10
N LYS A 202 -0.07 1.34 11.96
CA LYS A 202 -0.94 2.00 10.97
C LYS A 202 -2.30 2.38 11.55
N LYS A 203 -2.90 1.51 12.38
CA LYS A 203 -4.17 1.75 13.04
C LYS A 203 -4.05 2.90 14.04
N SER A 204 -3.00 2.92 14.86
CA SER A 204 -2.72 3.97 15.84
C SER A 204 -2.51 5.32 15.15
N LEU A 205 -1.71 5.36 14.09
CA LEU A 205 -1.48 6.57 13.29
C LEU A 205 -2.80 7.09 12.69
N ARG A 206 -3.59 6.20 12.08
CA ARG A 206 -4.89 6.59 11.49
C ARG A 206 -5.86 7.11 12.56
N SER A 207 -5.98 6.40 13.67
CA SER A 207 -6.86 6.80 14.79
C SER A 207 -6.46 8.17 15.36
N ALA A 208 -5.17 8.40 15.52
CA ALA A 208 -4.63 9.66 16.00
C ALA A 208 -4.94 10.86 15.10
N LEU A 209 -5.00 10.64 13.77
CA LEU A 209 -5.26 11.69 12.80
C LEU A 209 -6.76 11.96 12.58
N ILE A 210 -7.67 11.11 13.04
CA ILE A 210 -9.12 11.31 12.82
C ILE A 210 -9.60 12.60 13.51
N THR A 211 -9.29 12.80 14.78
CA THR A 211 -9.73 14.00 15.53
C THR A 211 -9.21 15.29 14.88
N PRO A 212 -7.91 15.45 14.60
CA PRO A 212 -7.39 16.59 13.85
C PRO A 212 -8.10 16.85 12.52
N MET A 213 -8.32 15.82 11.73
CA MET A 213 -8.99 15.97 10.43
C MET A 213 -10.44 16.42 10.54
N VAL A 214 -11.20 15.88 11.52
CA VAL A 214 -12.57 16.31 11.79
C VAL A 214 -12.60 17.77 12.25
N THR A 215 -11.72 18.15 13.18
CA THR A 215 -11.64 19.53 13.68
C THR A 215 -11.31 20.52 12.56
N LEU A 216 -10.32 20.22 11.71
CA LEU A 216 -9.96 21.06 10.57
C LEU A 216 -11.09 21.15 9.55
N PHE A 217 -11.81 20.05 9.32
CA PHE A 217 -12.94 20.03 8.40
C PHE A 217 -14.10 20.92 8.91
N VAL A 218 -14.45 20.80 10.19
CA VAL A 218 -15.49 21.66 10.81
C VAL A 218 -15.08 23.13 10.75
N LEU A 219 -13.82 23.42 11.09
CA LEU A 219 -13.28 24.77 11.02
C LEU A 219 -13.33 25.33 9.59
N PHE A 220 -12.95 24.53 8.60
CA PHE A 220 -13.00 24.91 7.19
C PHE A 220 -14.43 25.24 6.74
N VAL A 221 -15.40 24.39 7.11
CA VAL A 221 -16.83 24.66 6.83
C VAL A 221 -17.31 25.94 7.51
N ALA A 222 -16.93 26.17 8.77
CA ALA A 222 -17.28 27.38 9.50
C ALA A 222 -16.70 28.65 8.83
N VAL A 223 -15.44 28.62 8.42
CA VAL A 223 -14.80 29.73 7.71
C VAL A 223 -15.49 29.98 6.37
N LEU A 224 -15.80 28.93 5.59
CA LEU A 224 -16.53 29.09 4.33
C LEU A 224 -17.92 29.70 4.52
N PHE A 225 -18.63 29.30 5.57
CA PHE A 225 -19.93 29.87 5.91
C PHE A 225 -19.82 31.36 6.31
N TYR A 226 -18.82 31.71 7.09
CA TYR A 226 -18.56 33.09 7.48
C TYR A 226 -18.22 33.98 6.26
N VAL A 227 -17.26 33.51 5.45
CA VAL A 227 -16.79 34.27 4.28
C VAL A 227 -17.82 34.28 3.17
N GLY A 228 -18.54 33.18 2.91
CA GLY A 228 -19.47 33.07 1.80
C GLY A 228 -20.90 33.60 2.08
N TYR A 229 -21.27 33.70 3.35
CA TYR A 229 -22.64 34.11 3.71
C TYR A 229 -22.68 35.31 4.65
N ILE A 230 -22.03 35.21 5.83
CA ILE A 230 -22.15 36.25 6.87
C ILE A 230 -21.57 37.59 6.39
N PHE A 231 -20.34 37.57 5.85
CA PHE A 231 -19.72 38.84 5.43
C PHE A 231 -20.45 39.52 4.28
N PRO A 232 -20.88 38.86 3.19
CA PRO A 232 -21.67 39.50 2.14
C PRO A 232 -22.99 40.09 2.65
N GLU A 233 -23.70 39.41 3.55
CA GLU A 233 -24.93 39.93 4.13
C GLU A 233 -24.67 41.15 5.03
N THR A 234 -23.61 41.12 5.83
CA THR A 234 -23.19 42.26 6.66
C THR A 234 -22.84 43.47 5.77
N ALA A 235 -22.09 43.24 4.68
CA ALA A 235 -21.72 44.33 3.77
C ALA A 235 -22.93 45.00 3.12
N LYS A 236 -23.97 44.24 2.73
CA LYS A 236 -25.21 44.80 2.20
C LYS A 236 -25.89 45.77 3.19
N LEU A 237 -25.80 45.48 4.49
CA LEU A 237 -26.33 46.37 5.54
C LEU A 237 -25.55 47.69 5.60
N PHE A 238 -24.22 47.68 5.52
CA PHE A 238 -23.40 48.90 5.48
C PHE A 238 -23.74 49.79 4.26
N VAL A 239 -23.85 49.17 3.08
CA VAL A 239 -24.24 49.88 1.86
C VAL A 239 -25.64 50.52 1.99
N ARG A 240 -26.61 49.77 2.57
CA ARG A 240 -27.98 50.30 2.79
C ARG A 240 -28.02 51.51 3.74
N PHE A 241 -27.12 51.54 4.72
CA PHE A 241 -27.04 52.64 5.69
C PHE A 241 -26.11 53.78 5.24
N GLY A 242 -25.52 53.69 4.03
CA GLY A 242 -24.58 54.70 3.53
C GLY A 242 -23.30 54.86 4.35
N ILE A 243 -22.86 53.80 4.99
CA ILE A 243 -21.69 53.77 5.89
C ILE A 243 -20.51 53.19 5.14
N GLU A 244 -19.35 53.83 5.24
CA GLU A 244 -18.08 53.26 4.69
C GLU A 244 -17.71 51.97 5.43
N LEU A 245 -17.28 50.98 4.65
CA LEU A 245 -16.83 49.69 5.20
C LEU A 245 -15.52 49.84 5.98
N PRO A 246 -15.43 49.33 7.23
CA PRO A 246 -14.20 49.29 7.96
C PRO A 246 -13.12 48.52 7.19
N PRO A 247 -11.81 48.84 7.35
CA PRO A 247 -10.72 48.27 6.52
C PRO A 247 -10.63 46.75 6.56
N MET A 248 -10.78 46.13 7.73
CA MET A 248 -10.71 44.65 7.89
C MET A 248 -11.92 43.97 7.24
N THR A 249 -13.11 44.58 7.37
CA THR A 249 -14.34 44.10 6.75
C THR A 249 -14.24 44.22 5.23
N ALA A 250 -13.72 45.35 4.70
CA ALA A 250 -13.50 45.54 3.27
C ALA A 250 -12.52 44.55 2.67
N PHE A 251 -11.40 44.27 3.38
CA PHE A 251 -10.44 43.26 2.96
C PHE A 251 -11.06 41.85 2.92
N THR A 252 -11.82 41.49 3.96
CA THR A 252 -12.46 40.16 4.03
C THR A 252 -13.52 40.00 2.93
N LEU A 253 -14.23 41.07 2.63
CA LEU A 253 -15.17 41.10 1.50
C LEU A 253 -14.48 40.92 0.15
N ALA A 254 -13.39 41.63 -0.08
CA ALA A 254 -12.62 41.48 -1.31
C ALA A 254 -12.13 40.04 -1.49
N VAL A 255 -11.68 39.40 -0.39
CA VAL A 255 -11.32 37.95 -0.40
C VAL A 255 -12.55 37.07 -0.69
N SER A 256 -13.70 37.36 -0.08
CA SER A 256 -14.95 36.65 -0.33
C SER A 256 -15.38 36.73 -1.80
N ASP A 257 -15.42 37.97 -2.35
CA ASP A 257 -15.79 38.21 -3.74
C ASP A 257 -14.82 37.50 -4.70
N PHE A 258 -13.52 37.52 -4.40
CA PHE A 258 -12.53 36.80 -5.19
C PHE A 258 -12.77 35.30 -5.18
N LEU A 259 -13.08 34.68 -3.99
CA LEU A 259 -13.39 33.27 -3.85
C LEU A 259 -14.67 32.87 -4.59
N ILE A 260 -15.72 33.72 -4.50
CA ILE A 260 -17.00 33.47 -5.15
C ILE A 260 -16.90 33.67 -6.67
N ALA A 261 -16.14 34.65 -7.13
CA ALA A 261 -15.95 34.93 -8.55
C ALA A 261 -15.08 33.92 -9.26
N ASN A 262 -14.15 33.25 -8.53
CA ASN A 262 -13.15 32.35 -9.11
C ASN A 262 -13.16 30.95 -8.52
N PRO A 263 -14.28 30.21 -8.38
CA PRO A 263 -14.34 28.92 -7.72
C PRO A 263 -13.55 27.84 -8.48
N ILE A 264 -13.58 27.86 -9.82
CA ILE A 264 -12.88 26.87 -10.65
C ILE A 264 -11.36 27.04 -10.61
N PRO A 265 -10.77 28.23 -10.85
CA PRO A 265 -9.34 28.44 -10.70
C PRO A 265 -8.81 28.07 -9.32
N ILE A 266 -9.55 28.42 -8.25
CA ILE A 266 -9.16 28.12 -6.87
C ILE A 266 -9.20 26.62 -6.62
N ALA A 267 -10.26 25.92 -7.05
CA ALA A 267 -10.33 24.48 -6.95
C ALA A 267 -9.19 23.78 -7.72
N VAL A 268 -8.84 24.29 -8.90
CA VAL A 268 -7.71 23.79 -9.69
C VAL A 268 -6.38 23.99 -8.95
N VAL A 269 -6.11 25.18 -8.42
CA VAL A 269 -4.86 25.49 -7.69
C VAL A 269 -4.73 24.66 -6.42
N ILE A 270 -5.83 24.38 -5.71
CA ILE A 270 -5.82 23.59 -4.48
C ILE A 270 -5.74 22.09 -4.76
N LEU A 271 -6.47 21.58 -5.76
CA LEU A 271 -6.60 20.13 -5.99
C LEU A 271 -5.55 19.57 -6.97
N LEU A 272 -5.11 20.35 -7.94
CA LEU A 272 -4.19 19.87 -8.97
C LEU A 272 -2.79 19.49 -8.42
N PRO A 273 -2.13 20.31 -7.57
CA PRO A 273 -0.83 19.97 -7.02
C PRO A 273 -0.82 18.65 -6.24
N PRO A 274 -1.73 18.38 -5.28
CA PRO A 274 -1.74 17.11 -4.58
C PRO A 274 -2.06 15.92 -5.50
N ILE A 275 -2.90 16.10 -6.53
CA ILE A 275 -3.17 15.06 -7.53
C ILE A 275 -1.91 14.75 -8.34
N LEU A 276 -1.20 15.78 -8.82
CA LEU A 276 0.05 15.61 -9.56
C LEU A 276 1.14 14.97 -8.68
N LEU A 277 1.30 15.41 -7.43
CA LEU A 277 2.23 14.80 -6.47
C LEU A 277 1.89 13.34 -6.22
N PHE A 278 0.60 13.00 -6.08
CA PHE A 278 0.16 11.62 -5.92
C PHE A 278 0.42 10.76 -7.17
N GLN A 279 0.23 11.29 -8.37
CA GLN A 279 0.56 10.58 -9.61
C GLN A 279 2.09 10.42 -9.74
N PHE A 280 2.85 11.47 -9.46
CA PHE A 280 4.30 11.44 -9.49
C PHE A 280 4.86 10.42 -8.50
N SER A 281 4.33 10.34 -7.28
CA SER A 281 4.76 9.36 -6.27
C SER A 281 4.51 7.89 -6.67
N LYS A 282 3.68 7.61 -7.68
CA LYS A 282 3.50 6.27 -8.24
C LYS A 282 4.57 5.87 -9.25
N THR A 283 5.34 6.81 -9.79
CA THR A 283 6.46 6.52 -10.68
C THR A 283 7.66 6.02 -9.88
N GLN A 284 8.55 5.23 -10.49
CA GLN A 284 9.74 4.71 -9.80
C GLN A 284 10.63 5.85 -9.26
N LYS A 285 10.89 6.88 -10.09
CA LYS A 285 11.70 8.05 -9.70
C LYS A 285 10.98 8.89 -8.63
N GLY A 286 9.68 9.13 -8.79
CA GLY A 286 8.89 9.90 -7.84
C GLY A 286 8.82 9.23 -6.48
N ARG A 287 8.65 7.91 -6.43
CA ARG A 287 8.66 7.14 -5.20
C ARG A 287 10.01 7.22 -4.48
N TYR A 288 11.11 7.06 -5.21
CA TYR A 288 12.45 7.19 -4.64
C TYR A 288 12.68 8.58 -4.02
N LEU A 289 12.35 9.65 -4.76
CA LEU A 289 12.48 11.02 -4.26
C LEU A 289 11.58 11.27 -3.05
N PHE A 290 10.31 10.84 -3.10
CA PHE A 290 9.39 10.96 -1.98
C PHE A 290 9.93 10.23 -0.74
N ASP A 291 10.39 8.99 -0.90
CA ASP A 291 10.97 8.16 0.15
C ASP A 291 12.26 8.77 0.74
N GLN A 292 13.03 9.50 -0.07
CA GLN A 292 14.22 10.24 0.38
C GLN A 292 13.86 11.52 1.14
N TYR A 293 12.94 12.33 0.58
CA TYR A 293 12.61 13.62 1.16
C TYR A 293 11.78 13.50 2.43
N ILE A 294 10.95 12.47 2.57
CA ILE A 294 10.18 12.24 3.81
C ILE A 294 11.10 12.08 5.03
N LEU A 295 12.30 11.54 4.85
CA LEU A 295 13.29 11.38 5.92
C LEU A 295 13.89 12.72 6.38
N LYS A 296 13.79 13.77 5.55
CA LYS A 296 14.32 15.12 5.84
C LYS A 296 13.27 16.05 6.46
N ILE A 297 12.00 15.66 6.47
CA ILE A 297 10.93 16.48 7.05
C ILE A 297 11.14 16.58 8.57
N PRO A 298 11.18 17.78 9.16
CA PRO A 298 11.28 17.93 10.61
C PRO A 298 10.10 17.21 11.27
N ILE A 299 10.34 16.59 12.43
CA ILE A 299 9.36 15.81 13.24
C ILE A 299 8.97 14.47 12.60
N LEU A 300 8.52 14.43 11.33
CA LEU A 300 8.13 13.21 10.63
C LEU A 300 9.34 12.36 10.19
N GLY A 301 10.39 13.02 9.71
CA GLY A 301 11.58 12.33 9.20
C GLY A 301 12.24 11.41 10.24
N PRO A 302 12.54 11.90 11.45
CA PRO A 302 13.10 11.07 12.51
C PRO A 302 12.18 9.90 12.93
N LEU A 303 10.85 10.09 12.90
CA LEU A 303 9.89 9.01 13.18
C LEU A 303 9.95 7.91 12.11
N VAL A 304 9.85 8.31 10.83
CA VAL A 304 9.92 7.37 9.71
C VAL A 304 11.28 6.66 9.68
N HIS A 305 12.37 7.40 9.82
CA HIS A 305 13.73 6.85 9.80
C HIS A 305 13.94 5.76 10.86
N LYS A 306 13.54 6.02 12.11
CA LYS A 306 13.64 5.05 13.21
C LYS A 306 12.74 3.84 12.97
N THR A 307 11.55 4.04 12.39
CA THR A 307 10.66 2.94 11.99
C THR A 307 11.29 2.04 10.91
N LEU A 308 12.00 2.62 9.93
CA LEU A 308 12.69 1.83 8.91
C LEU A 308 13.81 0.98 9.52
N ILE A 309 14.60 1.56 10.44
CA ILE A 309 15.66 0.82 11.15
C ILE A 309 15.07 -0.28 12.04
N GLU A 310 13.97 0.01 12.75
CA GLU A 310 13.25 -1.02 13.53
C GLU A 310 12.87 -2.21 12.67
N VAL A 311 12.18 -1.94 11.55
CA VAL A 311 11.73 -2.98 10.60
C VAL A 311 12.92 -3.75 10.06
N PHE A 312 13.96 -3.06 9.61
CA PHE A 312 15.19 -3.68 9.12
C PHE A 312 15.80 -4.63 10.17
N CYS A 313 16.05 -4.13 11.37
CA CYS A 313 16.68 -4.90 12.44
C CYS A 313 15.84 -6.12 12.87
N ARG A 314 14.53 -5.99 12.92
CA ARG A 314 13.61 -7.08 13.29
C ARG A 314 13.59 -8.18 12.24
N VAL A 315 13.52 -7.81 10.96
CA VAL A 315 13.56 -8.76 9.85
C VAL A 315 14.94 -9.43 9.76
N PHE A 316 16.01 -8.65 9.88
CA PHE A 316 17.36 -9.16 9.90
C PHE A 316 17.56 -10.16 11.03
N TYR A 317 17.15 -9.84 12.27
CA TYR A 317 17.18 -10.79 13.39
C TYR A 317 16.51 -12.12 13.06
N THR A 318 15.33 -12.06 12.44
CA THR A 318 14.53 -13.25 12.14
C THR A 318 15.21 -14.15 11.09
N LEU A 319 15.92 -13.55 10.13
CA LEU A 319 16.53 -14.26 9.01
C LEU A 319 18.00 -14.63 9.25
N TYR A 320 18.67 -13.98 10.19
CA TYR A 320 20.09 -14.18 10.41
C TYR A 320 20.34 -15.50 11.18
N HIS A 321 21.03 -16.46 10.53
CA HIS A 321 21.34 -17.78 11.08
C HIS A 321 22.84 -18.03 11.30
N GLY A 322 23.72 -17.04 10.97
CA GLY A 322 25.17 -17.16 11.13
C GLY A 322 25.94 -16.50 10.00
N SER A 323 27.28 -16.50 10.09
CA SER A 323 28.17 -15.65 9.33
C SER A 323 28.26 -15.88 7.80
N ALA A 324 27.91 -17.04 7.30
CA ALA A 324 28.14 -17.38 5.88
C ALA A 324 27.06 -16.84 4.92
N GLU A 325 25.86 -16.50 5.42
CA GLU A 325 24.71 -16.11 4.59
C GLU A 325 24.14 -14.74 4.96
N SER A 326 24.97 -13.81 5.44
CA SER A 326 24.50 -12.50 5.92
C SER A 326 23.92 -11.58 4.83
N ILE A 327 24.29 -11.77 3.58
CA ILE A 327 23.90 -10.88 2.47
C ILE A 327 22.41 -10.99 2.14
N GLU A 328 21.87 -12.19 2.05
CA GLU A 328 20.46 -12.40 1.72
C GLU A 328 19.52 -11.88 2.83
N PRO A 329 19.74 -12.17 4.12
CA PRO A 329 19.03 -11.51 5.22
C PRO A 329 19.07 -9.99 5.18
N ILE A 330 20.23 -9.38 4.88
CA ILE A 330 20.38 -7.92 4.76
C ILE A 330 19.52 -7.37 3.60
N ARG A 331 19.59 -8.04 2.44
CA ARG A 331 18.83 -7.64 1.25
C ARG A 331 17.32 -7.66 1.52
N ILE A 332 16.82 -8.73 2.13
CA ILE A 332 15.40 -8.88 2.42
C ILE A 332 14.95 -7.95 3.53
N ALA A 333 15.77 -7.75 4.55
CA ALA A 333 15.48 -6.76 5.59
C ALA A 333 15.34 -5.35 5.01
N ALA A 334 16.19 -4.96 4.05
CA ALA A 334 16.08 -3.69 3.35
C ALA A 334 14.78 -3.58 2.53
N GLU A 335 14.41 -4.63 1.78
CA GLU A 335 13.15 -4.68 1.03
C GLU A 335 11.92 -4.60 1.93
N ALA A 336 11.98 -5.22 3.12
CA ALA A 336 10.89 -5.24 4.09
C ALA A 336 10.55 -3.85 4.65
N THR A 337 11.51 -2.92 4.66
CA THR A 337 11.26 -1.53 5.10
C THR A 337 10.22 -0.83 4.23
N GLY A 338 10.11 -1.22 2.95
CA GLY A 338 9.17 -0.64 2.00
C GLY A 338 9.54 0.76 1.52
N ASN A 339 10.66 1.32 1.97
CA ASN A 339 11.22 2.60 1.53
C ASN A 339 12.26 2.34 0.44
N THR A 340 12.00 2.86 -0.76
CA THR A 340 12.85 2.59 -1.94
C THR A 340 14.22 3.24 -1.84
N TYR A 341 14.36 4.37 -1.15
CA TYR A 341 15.65 5.00 -0.91
C TYR A 341 16.50 4.18 0.06
N PHE A 342 15.93 3.73 1.18
CA PHE A 342 16.61 2.86 2.15
C PHE A 342 17.07 1.55 1.49
N GLU A 343 16.16 0.91 0.75
CA GLU A 343 16.42 -0.32 -0.01
C GLU A 343 17.58 -0.14 -1.01
N ASP A 344 17.56 0.95 -1.78
CA ASP A 344 18.58 1.26 -2.78
C ASP A 344 19.96 1.46 -2.15
N ARG A 345 20.03 2.22 -1.05
CA ARG A 345 21.30 2.46 -0.34
C ARG A 345 21.91 1.19 0.21
N ILE A 346 21.10 0.29 0.74
CA ILE A 346 21.61 -1.01 1.20
C ILE A 346 22.05 -1.88 0.03
N LYS A 347 21.24 -2.01 -1.02
CA LYS A 347 21.53 -2.90 -2.16
C LYS A 347 22.68 -2.42 -3.03
N ASN A 348 22.80 -1.12 -3.25
CA ASN A 348 23.75 -0.56 -4.20
C ASN A 348 24.99 0.05 -3.55
N VAL A 349 25.00 0.21 -2.21
CA VAL A 349 26.19 0.70 -1.48
C VAL A 349 26.68 -0.33 -0.48
N ALA A 350 25.89 -0.71 0.52
CA ALA A 350 26.36 -1.60 1.60
C ALA A 350 26.72 -3.00 1.09
N ILE A 351 25.80 -3.68 0.40
CA ILE A 351 26.04 -5.04 -0.11
C ILE A 351 27.24 -5.13 -1.06
N PRO A 352 27.43 -4.24 -2.04
CA PRO A 352 28.64 -4.28 -2.89
C PRO A 352 29.94 -4.04 -2.15
N LEU A 353 29.96 -3.21 -1.07
CA LEU A 353 31.15 -3.04 -0.24
C LEU A 353 31.50 -4.32 0.50
N MET A 354 30.53 -5.01 1.05
CA MET A 354 30.73 -6.32 1.71
C MET A 354 31.24 -7.39 0.72
N LEU A 355 30.60 -7.51 -0.46
CA LEU A 355 30.91 -8.57 -1.43
C LEU A 355 32.23 -8.31 -2.19
N LYS A 356 32.49 -7.07 -2.61
CA LYS A 356 33.64 -6.75 -3.49
C LYS A 356 34.87 -6.35 -2.73
N LYS A 357 34.72 -5.72 -1.56
CA LYS A 357 35.84 -5.19 -0.79
C LYS A 357 36.06 -5.91 0.54
N GLY A 358 35.22 -6.87 0.91
CA GLY A 358 35.32 -7.59 2.17
C GLY A 358 35.15 -6.72 3.41
N VAL A 359 34.46 -5.57 3.26
CA VAL A 359 34.21 -4.61 4.36
C VAL A 359 33.22 -5.26 5.35
N GLY A 360 33.44 -5.04 6.65
CA GLY A 360 32.55 -5.53 7.71
C GLY A 360 31.15 -4.95 7.60
N VAL A 361 30.21 -5.58 8.31
CA VAL A 361 28.79 -5.18 8.30
C VAL A 361 28.62 -3.75 8.78
N THR A 362 29.31 -3.38 9.87
CA THR A 362 29.24 -2.04 10.47
C THR A 362 29.65 -0.95 9.49
N ASP A 363 30.84 -1.11 8.88
CA ASP A 363 31.37 -0.11 7.94
C ASP A 363 30.54 -0.01 6.69
N ALA A 364 30.01 -1.13 6.19
CA ALA A 364 29.12 -1.16 5.05
C ALA A 364 27.78 -0.42 5.35
N PHE A 365 27.24 -0.60 6.55
CA PHE A 365 26.02 0.12 6.97
C PHE A 365 26.30 1.60 7.21
N ALA A 366 27.43 1.97 7.79
CA ALA A 366 27.85 3.36 7.92
C ALA A 366 27.96 4.05 6.56
N ALA A 367 28.62 3.41 5.59
CA ALA A 367 28.76 3.92 4.22
C ALA A 367 27.41 4.08 3.50
N SER A 368 26.39 3.27 3.85
CA SER A 368 25.06 3.41 3.28
C SER A 368 24.38 4.74 3.65
N GLY A 369 24.70 5.30 4.82
CA GLY A 369 24.15 6.58 5.32
C GLY A 369 22.67 6.54 5.69
N VAL A 370 22.08 5.32 5.84
CA VAL A 370 20.66 5.15 6.20
C VAL A 370 20.44 4.64 7.63
N PHE A 371 21.50 4.48 8.40
CA PHE A 371 21.45 4.16 9.82
C PHE A 371 21.80 5.38 10.66
N THR A 372 21.29 5.42 11.88
CA THR A 372 21.71 6.43 12.87
C THR A 372 23.05 6.04 13.48
N GLU A 373 23.77 7.02 14.02
CA GLU A 373 25.03 6.79 14.75
C GLU A 373 24.85 5.77 15.88
N THR A 374 23.74 5.87 16.62
CA THR A 374 23.39 4.90 17.69
C THR A 374 23.26 3.49 17.15
N ALA A 375 22.62 3.30 15.98
CA ALA A 375 22.48 1.99 15.36
C ALA A 375 23.86 1.43 14.93
N ILE A 376 24.68 2.28 14.28
CA ILE A 376 26.02 1.90 13.84
C ILE A 376 26.89 1.49 15.03
N SER A 377 26.94 2.31 16.10
CA SER A 377 27.74 2.00 17.29
C SER A 377 27.33 0.68 17.95
N ARG A 378 26.03 0.41 18.06
CA ARG A 378 25.57 -0.87 18.65
C ARG A 378 25.84 -2.06 17.73
N ILE A 379 25.70 -1.90 16.41
CA ILE A 379 26.01 -2.95 15.44
C ILE A 379 27.50 -3.25 15.48
N HIS A 380 28.37 -2.23 15.61
CA HIS A 380 29.81 -2.39 15.76
C HIS A 380 30.15 -3.26 16.99
N SER A 381 29.63 -2.91 18.16
CA SER A 381 29.80 -3.73 19.37
C SER A 381 29.29 -5.16 19.20
N GLY A 382 28.18 -5.35 18.49
CA GLY A 382 27.63 -6.66 18.17
C GLY A 382 28.48 -7.46 17.20
N GLU A 383 29.14 -6.78 16.23
CA GLU A 383 30.07 -7.39 15.27
C GLU A 383 31.34 -7.87 15.97
N GLU A 384 31.96 -7.01 16.80
CA GLU A 384 33.15 -7.34 17.57
C GLU A 384 32.94 -8.49 18.57
N SER A 385 31.77 -8.52 19.22
CA SER A 385 31.43 -9.59 20.19
C SER A 385 30.81 -10.85 19.56
N GLY A 386 30.61 -10.88 18.24
CA GLY A 386 29.92 -11.97 17.55
C GLY A 386 28.42 -12.07 17.86
N THR A 387 27.82 -11.05 18.46
CA THR A 387 26.43 -11.02 18.93
C THR A 387 25.49 -10.18 18.04
N ILE A 388 25.82 -10.01 16.75
CA ILE A 388 25.04 -9.21 15.79
C ILE A 388 23.54 -9.54 15.81
N LYS A 389 23.18 -10.85 15.90
CA LYS A 389 21.79 -11.28 15.94
C LYS A 389 21.01 -10.69 17.12
N SER A 390 21.54 -10.85 18.33
CA SER A 390 20.91 -10.31 19.55
C SER A 390 20.90 -8.79 19.57
N THR A 391 21.95 -8.16 19.06
CA THR A 391 22.05 -6.71 18.92
C THR A 391 20.97 -6.17 17.97
N ALA A 392 20.72 -6.85 16.86
CA ALA A 392 19.62 -6.46 15.95
C ALA A 392 18.26 -6.51 16.64
N LEU A 393 17.98 -7.54 17.46
CA LEU A 393 16.75 -7.60 18.24
C LEU A 393 16.64 -6.48 19.28
N GLN A 394 17.73 -6.19 19.98
CA GLN A 394 17.77 -5.08 20.95
C GLN A 394 17.54 -3.73 20.28
N LEU A 395 18.16 -3.50 19.11
CA LEU A 395 17.91 -2.29 18.30
C LEU A 395 16.47 -2.20 17.83
N ALA A 396 15.90 -3.31 17.35
CA ALA A 396 14.51 -3.33 16.94
C ALA A 396 13.57 -2.94 18.10
N ASN A 397 13.78 -3.49 19.30
CA ASN A 397 12.96 -3.17 20.48
C ASN A 397 13.18 -1.72 20.97
N TYR A 398 14.41 -1.24 20.91
CA TYR A 398 14.75 0.15 21.26
C TYR A 398 14.03 1.13 20.34
N TYR A 399 14.18 0.97 19.00
CA TYR A 399 13.52 1.85 18.06
C TYR A 399 12.00 1.72 18.05
N GLU A 400 11.47 0.56 18.40
CA GLU A 400 10.05 0.36 18.65
C GLU A 400 9.54 1.31 19.74
N SER A 401 10.17 1.29 20.90
CA SER A 401 9.79 2.15 22.00
C SER A 401 9.92 3.65 21.65
N GLU A 402 11.02 3.98 20.96
CA GLU A 402 11.27 5.35 20.48
C GLU A 402 10.22 5.84 19.48
N THR A 403 9.80 4.98 18.54
CA THR A 403 8.80 5.35 17.53
C THR A 403 7.41 5.52 18.13
N VAL A 404 7.02 4.68 19.10
CA VAL A 404 5.76 4.84 19.85
C VAL A 404 5.75 6.15 20.61
N TYR A 405 6.83 6.46 21.31
CA TYR A 405 6.96 7.73 22.05
C TYR A 405 6.89 8.95 21.12
N ARG A 406 7.67 8.94 20.02
CA ARG A 406 7.67 10.03 19.04
C ARG A 406 6.33 10.20 18.35
N LEU A 407 5.60 9.12 18.09
CA LEU A 407 4.26 9.19 17.54
C LEU A 407 3.31 9.93 18.47
N LYS A 408 3.38 9.65 19.78
CA LYS A 408 2.62 10.39 20.81
C LYS A 408 2.92 11.87 20.76
N ASN A 409 4.20 12.24 20.83
CA ASN A 409 4.62 13.64 20.80
C ASN A 409 4.18 14.35 19.52
N LEU A 410 4.25 13.67 18.36
CA LEU A 410 3.78 14.22 17.09
C LEU A 410 2.28 14.55 17.15
N ILE A 411 1.47 13.68 17.74
CA ILE A 411 0.03 13.89 17.89
C ILE A 411 -0.23 15.13 18.79
N GLU A 412 0.49 15.26 19.90
CA GLU A 412 0.39 16.40 20.80
C GLU A 412 0.78 17.71 20.11
N ILE A 413 1.86 17.72 19.35
CA ILE A 413 2.29 18.89 18.55
C ILE A 413 1.20 19.27 17.51
N ILE A 414 0.64 18.31 16.81
CA ILE A 414 -0.45 18.55 15.85
C ILE A 414 -1.65 19.19 16.55
N GLN A 415 -2.02 18.73 17.73
CA GLN A 415 -3.14 19.30 18.51
C GLN A 415 -2.85 20.76 18.92
N VAL A 416 -1.64 21.05 19.37
CA VAL A 416 -1.22 22.43 19.72
C VAL A 416 -1.26 23.34 18.50
N VAL A 417 -0.75 22.88 17.35
CA VAL A 417 -0.77 23.67 16.10
C VAL A 417 -2.21 23.96 15.67
N ILE A 418 -3.11 22.98 15.74
CA ILE A 418 -4.53 23.17 15.44
C ILE A 418 -5.18 24.16 16.39
N ALA A 419 -4.91 24.06 17.69
CA ALA A 419 -5.42 25.00 18.67
C ALA A 419 -4.96 26.45 18.38
N MET A 420 -3.69 26.63 17.98
CA MET A 420 -3.18 27.96 17.56
C MET A 420 -3.89 28.47 16.28
N ILE A 421 -4.11 27.61 15.30
CA ILE A 421 -4.85 27.98 14.07
C ILE A 421 -6.26 28.43 14.42
N ILE A 422 -6.98 27.67 15.27
CA ILE A 422 -8.32 28.02 15.74
C ILE A 422 -8.30 29.38 16.44
N MET A 423 -7.35 29.61 17.35
CA MET A 423 -7.21 30.86 18.08
C MET A 423 -7.00 32.05 17.13
N VAL A 424 -6.11 31.94 16.15
CA VAL A 424 -5.85 33.01 15.16
C VAL A 424 -7.11 33.31 14.34
N ILE A 425 -7.80 32.27 13.88
CA ILE A 425 -9.08 32.46 13.12
C ILE A 425 -10.15 33.10 13.99
N MET A 426 -10.29 32.67 15.25
CA MET A 426 -11.26 33.26 16.18
C MET A 426 -10.95 34.73 16.47
N ILE A 427 -9.68 35.10 16.65
CA ILE A 427 -9.25 36.48 16.81
C ILE A 427 -9.62 37.30 15.57
N ALA A 428 -9.30 36.81 14.37
CA ALA A 428 -9.63 37.50 13.13
C ALA A 428 -11.15 37.72 12.96
N LEU A 429 -11.96 36.69 13.20
CA LEU A 429 -13.42 36.78 13.14
C LEU A 429 -13.99 37.74 14.20
N THR A 430 -13.44 37.74 15.40
CA THR A 430 -13.86 38.64 16.48
C THR A 430 -13.53 40.09 16.15
N LEU A 431 -12.36 40.37 15.59
CA LEU A 431 -11.98 41.74 15.15
C LEU A 431 -12.92 42.27 14.08
N VAL A 432 -13.22 41.48 13.05
CA VAL A 432 -14.17 41.86 12.00
C VAL A 432 -15.57 42.08 12.58
N SER A 433 -16.02 41.21 13.49
CA SER A 433 -17.32 41.40 14.16
C SER A 433 -17.36 42.62 15.06
N ALA A 434 -16.28 42.93 15.77
CA ALA A 434 -16.18 44.13 16.60
C ALA A 434 -16.18 45.42 15.76
N GLU A 435 -15.45 45.45 14.64
CA GLU A 435 -15.50 46.57 13.69
C GLU A 435 -16.92 46.83 13.22
N THR A 436 -17.66 45.79 12.84
CA THR A 436 -19.04 45.92 12.35
C THR A 436 -20.00 46.40 13.44
N ALA A 437 -19.78 46.04 14.69
CA ALA A 437 -20.64 46.42 15.83
C ALA A 437 -20.43 47.88 16.30
N THR A 438 -19.25 48.46 16.08
CA THR A 438 -18.90 49.83 16.56
C THR A 438 -19.30 50.96 15.61
N VAL A 439 -19.69 50.62 14.38
CA VAL A 439 -20.09 51.61 13.38
C VAL A 439 -21.47 52.19 13.69
N ARG A 440 -21.52 53.48 13.97
CA ARG A 440 -22.79 54.23 14.17
C ARG A 440 -23.25 54.80 12.85
N PRO A 441 -24.57 54.67 12.51
CA PRO A 441 -25.13 55.36 11.34
C PRO A 441 -24.95 56.88 11.50
N LYS A 442 -24.48 57.58 10.48
CA LYS A 442 -24.59 59.04 10.44
C LYS A 442 -26.07 59.41 10.53
N GLN A 443 -26.46 60.09 11.61
CA GLN A 443 -27.83 60.60 11.66
C GLN A 443 -28.00 61.61 10.56
N PRO A 444 -29.01 61.47 9.66
CA PRO A 444 -29.30 62.50 8.69
C PRO A 444 -29.86 63.72 9.43
N GLY A 445 -29.09 64.81 9.50
CA GLY A 445 -29.68 66.11 9.88
C GLY A 445 -29.16 66.80 11.15
N VAL A 446 -27.93 66.55 11.59
CA VAL A 446 -27.26 67.44 12.57
C VAL A 446 -25.95 67.92 11.96
N ASN A 447 -26.02 69.17 11.41
CA ASN A 447 -24.84 69.97 11.07
C ASN A 447 -24.17 70.46 12.34
#